data_f1b372ae859d4a8f55e1f45fe366a372
#
_entry.id   f1b372ae859d4a8f55e1f45fe366a372
#
_cell.length_a   1.000
_cell.length_b   1.000
_cell.length_c   1.000
_cell.angle_alpha   90.00
_cell.angle_beta   90.00
_cell.angle_gamma   90.00
#
_symmetry.space_group_name_H-M   'P 1'
#
loop_
_entity.id
_entity.type
_entity.pdbx_description
1 polymer ?
#
loop_
_entity_poly.entity_id
_entity_poly.type
_entity_poly.pdbx_seq_one_letter_code
_entity_poly.pdbx_strand_id
1 'polypeptide(L)'
;LAQARDDSSHGFGLPRFVQDEFLRYLDCGMRAAGGFVRLRCDACGHERLLAFSCKGRAVCPSCTTRRMHDVAVHLCGRVLPHVPYRQWVLSLPRHVRFRLARDPALVSAVLAVFLRSVFAWQRRRARAAGVARPLCGSITFVQRFGSALNLNVHFHALLPDGVFSVDADGALDWHELAAPTDEDLLALTHKIIRRVDKLVARASDAEDDPVGTDALAPAQAASVQIRVAAALKPPAPWPSERCAFVRRL
;
A
#
# COMPACT_ATOMS: atom_id res chain seq x y z
N LEU A 1 -15.91 20.87 14.02
CA LEU A 1 -14.63 21.60 13.94
C LEU A 1 -14.46 22.57 15.12
N ALA A 2 -15.51 23.33 15.52
CA ALA A 2 -15.45 24.21 16.69
C ALA A 2 -15.16 23.43 17.98
N GLN A 3 -15.88 22.36 18.23
CA GLN A 3 -15.69 21.50 19.40
C GLN A 3 -14.33 20.85 19.46
N ALA A 4 -13.76 20.42 18.28
CA ALA A 4 -12.41 19.89 18.21
C ALA A 4 -11.32 20.95 18.49
N ARG A 5 -11.65 22.22 18.41
CA ARG A 5 -10.79 23.34 18.83
C ARG A 5 -10.74 23.47 20.34
N ASP A 6 -11.88 23.33 20.98
CA ASP A 6 -12.02 23.46 22.42
C ASP A 6 -11.46 22.25 23.16
N ASP A 7 -11.58 21.06 22.57
CA ASP A 7 -11.07 19.78 23.11
C ASP A 7 -9.57 19.55 22.90
N SER A 8 -8.88 20.41 22.13
CA SER A 8 -7.45 20.21 21.89
C SER A 8 -6.62 20.67 23.08
N SER A 9 -5.77 19.79 23.60
CA SER A 9 -4.88 20.06 24.74
C SER A 9 -3.94 21.28 24.57
N HIS A 10 -3.85 21.80 23.33
CA HIS A 10 -2.99 22.93 22.94
C HIS A 10 -3.78 24.14 22.42
N GLY A 11 -5.11 24.13 22.44
CA GLY A 11 -5.96 25.26 22.00
C GLY A 11 -5.93 25.55 20.49
N PHE A 12 -5.12 24.83 19.70
CA PHE A 12 -4.97 25.08 18.26
C PHE A 12 -5.95 24.32 17.37
N GLY A 13 -6.72 23.37 17.93
CA GLY A 13 -7.66 22.54 17.19
C GLY A 13 -6.97 21.58 16.22
N LEU A 14 -7.70 21.19 15.17
CA LEU A 14 -7.16 20.35 14.13
C LEU A 14 -6.20 21.13 13.21
N PRO A 15 -5.13 20.51 12.71
CA PRO A 15 -4.26 21.11 11.70
C PRO A 15 -5.08 21.61 10.49
N ARG A 16 -4.66 22.73 9.90
CA ARG A 16 -5.40 23.39 8.81
C ARG A 16 -5.69 22.46 7.63
N PHE A 17 -4.72 21.64 7.23
CA PHE A 17 -4.91 20.67 6.15
C PHE A 17 -6.01 19.64 6.45
N VAL A 18 -6.20 19.27 7.73
CA VAL A 18 -7.29 18.37 8.14
C VAL A 18 -8.63 19.07 8.06
N GLN A 19 -8.70 20.34 8.53
CA GLN A 19 -9.90 21.15 8.41
C GLN A 19 -10.32 21.32 6.94
N ASP A 20 -9.36 21.62 6.06
CA ASP A 20 -9.59 21.79 4.62
C ASP A 20 -10.14 20.50 3.97
N GLU A 21 -9.69 19.32 4.40
CA GLU A 21 -10.23 18.05 3.90
C GLU A 21 -11.69 17.83 4.33
N PHE A 22 -12.07 18.19 5.56
CA PHE A 22 -13.45 18.13 6.01
C PHE A 22 -14.34 19.12 5.26
N LEU A 23 -13.88 20.35 5.05
CA LEU A 23 -14.61 21.36 4.29
C LEU A 23 -14.85 20.90 2.85
N ARG A 24 -13.81 20.39 2.18
CA ARG A 24 -13.95 19.81 0.83
C ARG A 24 -14.92 18.63 0.79
N TYR A 25 -14.97 17.82 1.86
CA TYR A 25 -15.93 16.74 1.94
C TYR A 25 -17.38 17.24 2.01
N LEU A 26 -17.62 18.28 2.80
CA LEU A 26 -18.97 18.91 2.90
C LEU A 26 -19.43 19.48 1.55
N ASP A 27 -18.52 20.01 0.75
CA ASP A 27 -18.81 20.56 -0.57
C ASP A 27 -18.89 19.50 -1.68
N CYS A 28 -18.56 18.25 -1.37
CA CYS A 28 -18.47 17.18 -2.35
C CYS A 28 -19.82 16.84 -2.97
N GLY A 29 -19.93 16.99 -4.28
CA GLY A 29 -21.17 16.73 -5.00
C GLY A 29 -22.22 17.84 -4.88
N MET A 30 -21.91 18.94 -4.20
CA MET A 30 -22.79 20.09 -4.09
C MET A 30 -22.54 21.07 -5.24
N ARG A 31 -23.57 21.23 -6.11
CA ARG A 31 -23.46 22.11 -7.31
C ARG A 31 -23.18 23.57 -6.96
N ALA A 32 -23.76 24.06 -5.87
CA ALA A 32 -23.61 25.44 -5.42
C ALA A 32 -22.21 25.74 -4.88
N ALA A 33 -21.55 24.78 -4.25
CA ALA A 33 -20.24 24.95 -3.63
C ALA A 33 -19.08 24.59 -4.56
N GLY A 34 -19.16 23.39 -5.18
CA GLY A 34 -18.06 22.83 -6.01
C GLY A 34 -18.20 23.07 -7.52
N GLY A 35 -19.35 23.58 -7.96
CA GLY A 35 -19.67 23.70 -9.39
C GLY A 35 -20.14 22.39 -10.03
N PHE A 36 -20.41 22.44 -11.32
CA PHE A 36 -20.89 21.30 -12.09
C PHE A 36 -20.52 21.44 -13.57
N VAL A 37 -20.59 20.31 -14.29
CA VAL A 37 -20.55 20.28 -15.75
C VAL A 37 -21.94 19.95 -16.28
N ARG A 38 -22.36 20.62 -17.35
CA ARG A 38 -23.56 20.35 -18.10
C ARG A 38 -23.20 19.50 -19.31
N LEU A 39 -23.70 18.29 -19.37
CA LEU A 39 -23.55 17.38 -20.51
C LEU A 39 -24.84 17.42 -21.32
N ARG A 40 -24.72 17.61 -22.62
CA ARG A 40 -25.84 17.59 -23.55
C ARG A 40 -25.58 16.53 -24.62
N CYS A 41 -26.59 15.75 -24.94
CA CYS A 41 -26.54 14.81 -26.05
C CYS A 41 -26.88 15.55 -27.35
N ASP A 42 -25.99 15.52 -28.31
CA ASP A 42 -26.22 16.21 -29.60
C ASP A 42 -27.31 15.55 -30.44
N ALA A 43 -27.55 14.24 -30.25
CA ALA A 43 -28.54 13.51 -31.03
C ALA A 43 -29.98 13.70 -30.52
N CYS A 44 -30.20 13.76 -29.19
CA CYS A 44 -31.57 13.84 -28.63
C CYS A 44 -31.81 15.08 -27.75
N GLY A 45 -30.82 15.95 -27.57
CA GLY A 45 -30.90 17.14 -26.76
C GLY A 45 -30.99 16.90 -25.24
N HIS A 46 -30.96 15.64 -24.79
CA HIS A 46 -31.00 15.31 -23.37
C HIS A 46 -29.83 15.92 -22.62
N GLU A 47 -30.14 16.54 -21.47
CA GLU A 47 -29.14 17.22 -20.66
C GLU A 47 -28.98 16.56 -19.29
N ARG A 48 -27.75 16.53 -18.81
CA ARG A 48 -27.41 16.03 -17.48
C ARG A 48 -26.44 16.96 -16.78
N LEU A 49 -26.78 17.33 -15.55
CA LEU A 49 -25.89 18.11 -14.69
C LEU A 49 -25.11 17.15 -13.81
N LEU A 50 -23.77 17.23 -13.88
CA LEU A 50 -22.87 16.44 -13.07
C LEU A 50 -22.09 17.36 -12.11
N ALA A 51 -22.37 17.29 -10.83
CA ALA A 51 -21.65 18.06 -9.81
C ALA A 51 -20.20 17.57 -9.70
N PHE A 52 -19.28 18.50 -9.48
CA PHE A 52 -17.89 18.15 -9.25
C PHE A 52 -17.71 17.50 -7.88
N SER A 53 -16.78 16.55 -7.82
CA SER A 53 -16.40 15.85 -6.59
C SER A 53 -15.18 16.50 -5.96
N CYS A 54 -15.04 16.37 -4.64
CA CYS A 54 -13.88 16.91 -3.89
C CYS A 54 -12.54 16.26 -4.27
N LYS A 55 -12.56 15.08 -4.91
CA LYS A 55 -11.39 14.26 -5.20
C LYS A 55 -10.51 13.97 -3.98
N GLY A 56 -11.08 14.14 -2.77
CA GLY A 56 -10.40 13.90 -1.50
C GLY A 56 -9.98 12.43 -1.36
N ARG A 57 -8.88 12.21 -0.63
CA ARG A 57 -8.26 10.87 -0.53
C ARG A 57 -8.55 10.16 0.79
N ALA A 58 -9.08 10.86 1.78
CA ALA A 58 -9.20 10.32 3.13
C ALA A 58 -10.62 10.41 3.68
N VAL A 59 -11.23 11.59 3.72
CA VAL A 59 -12.47 11.85 4.43
C VAL A 59 -13.70 11.47 3.61
N CYS A 60 -13.74 11.77 2.32
CA CYS A 60 -14.92 11.51 1.49
C CYS A 60 -14.99 10.02 1.08
N PRO A 61 -15.96 9.24 1.59
CA PRO A 61 -16.07 7.81 1.28
C PRO A 61 -16.35 7.57 -0.22
N SER A 62 -17.20 8.39 -0.85
CA SER A 62 -17.53 8.25 -2.26
C SER A 62 -16.31 8.44 -3.18
N CYS A 63 -15.52 9.50 -2.94
CA CYS A 63 -14.32 9.76 -3.73
C CYS A 63 -13.22 8.71 -3.47
N THR A 64 -13.08 8.25 -2.23
CA THR A 64 -12.13 7.21 -1.85
C THR A 64 -12.50 5.88 -2.51
N THR A 65 -13.76 5.46 -2.42
CA THR A 65 -14.24 4.20 -3.02
C THR A 65 -14.09 4.22 -4.54
N ARG A 66 -14.47 5.32 -5.20
CA ARG A 66 -14.27 5.49 -6.63
C ARG A 66 -12.81 5.34 -7.04
N ARG A 67 -11.92 6.01 -6.33
CA ARG A 67 -10.49 5.92 -6.58
C ARG A 67 -9.94 4.52 -6.37
N MET A 68 -10.34 3.84 -5.29
CA MET A 68 -9.96 2.45 -5.04
C MET A 68 -10.42 1.53 -6.18
N HIS A 69 -11.64 1.72 -6.67
CA HIS A 69 -12.18 0.97 -7.81
C HIS A 69 -11.37 1.24 -9.08
N ASP A 70 -11.12 2.51 -9.43
CA ASP A 70 -10.36 2.89 -10.63
C ASP A 70 -8.94 2.32 -10.59
N VAL A 71 -8.28 2.38 -9.42
CA VAL A 71 -6.95 1.77 -9.22
C VAL A 71 -7.00 0.26 -9.37
N ALA A 72 -7.99 -0.41 -8.77
CA ALA A 72 -8.13 -1.87 -8.87
C ALA A 72 -8.35 -2.30 -10.33
N VAL A 73 -9.24 -1.63 -11.06
CA VAL A 73 -9.50 -1.89 -12.49
C VAL A 73 -8.22 -1.69 -13.32
N HIS A 74 -7.49 -0.62 -13.07
CA HIS A 74 -6.23 -0.35 -13.77
C HIS A 74 -5.17 -1.44 -13.47
N LEU A 75 -5.00 -1.79 -12.21
CA LEU A 75 -4.02 -2.81 -11.81
C LEU A 75 -4.37 -4.18 -12.40
N CYS A 76 -5.62 -4.62 -12.25
CA CYS A 76 -6.04 -5.95 -12.72
C CYS A 76 -6.14 -6.03 -14.25
N GLY A 77 -6.47 -4.93 -14.93
CA GLY A 77 -6.68 -4.93 -16.37
C GLY A 77 -5.44 -4.59 -17.21
N ARG A 78 -4.42 -3.94 -16.62
CA ARG A 78 -3.29 -3.40 -17.41
C ARG A 78 -1.91 -3.62 -16.81
N VAL A 79 -1.81 -3.87 -15.51
CA VAL A 79 -0.51 -3.88 -14.82
C VAL A 79 -0.14 -5.28 -14.35
N LEU A 80 -1.09 -5.98 -13.74
CA LEU A 80 -0.86 -7.30 -13.16
C LEU A 80 -1.04 -8.39 -14.22
N PRO A 81 -0.02 -9.19 -14.50
CA PRO A 81 -0.19 -10.38 -15.35
C PRO A 81 -1.12 -11.41 -14.68
N HIS A 82 -1.75 -12.27 -15.49
CA HIS A 82 -2.67 -13.31 -15.02
C HIS A 82 -1.90 -14.52 -14.47
N VAL A 83 -1.31 -14.36 -13.29
CA VAL A 83 -0.57 -15.39 -12.55
C VAL A 83 -1.04 -15.43 -11.11
N PRO A 84 -0.76 -16.48 -10.34
CA PRO A 84 -1.04 -16.51 -8.92
C PRO A 84 -0.28 -15.43 -8.16
N TYR A 85 -0.92 -14.81 -7.17
CA TYR A 85 -0.33 -13.79 -6.31
C TYR A 85 -0.39 -14.19 -4.84
N ARG A 86 0.60 -13.72 -4.10
CA ARG A 86 0.69 -13.87 -2.66
C ARG A 86 0.84 -12.52 -1.99
N GLN A 87 0.05 -12.29 -0.96
CA GLN A 87 0.17 -11.09 -0.14
C GLN A 87 1.17 -11.34 0.98
N TRP A 88 2.16 -10.45 1.08
CA TRP A 88 3.14 -10.40 2.14
C TRP A 88 2.86 -9.19 3.02
N VAL A 89 2.79 -9.38 4.32
CA VAL A 89 2.55 -8.30 5.27
C VAL A 89 3.73 -8.21 6.23
N LEU A 90 4.39 -7.05 6.25
CA LEU A 90 5.41 -6.74 7.25
C LEU A 90 4.81 -5.82 8.32
N SER A 91 4.70 -6.32 9.54
CA SER A 91 4.36 -5.55 10.74
C SER A 91 5.60 -5.33 11.58
N LEU A 92 5.70 -4.17 12.20
CA LEU A 92 6.87 -3.74 12.97
C LEU A 92 6.52 -3.47 14.43
N PRO A 93 7.50 -3.48 15.36
CA PRO A 93 7.30 -3.13 16.76
C PRO A 93 6.77 -1.70 16.94
N ARG A 94 6.10 -1.45 18.06
CA ARG A 94 5.40 -0.18 18.32
C ARG A 94 6.35 1.04 18.26
N HIS A 95 7.54 0.93 18.85
CA HIS A 95 8.54 2.02 18.84
C HIS A 95 9.02 2.36 17.42
N VAL A 96 9.24 1.34 16.57
CA VAL A 96 9.60 1.55 15.16
C VAL A 96 8.47 2.22 14.39
N ARG A 97 7.21 1.81 14.64
CA ARG A 97 6.02 2.42 13.97
C ARG A 97 5.91 3.91 14.23
N PHE A 98 6.20 4.34 15.47
CA PHE A 98 6.15 5.74 15.85
C PHE A 98 7.19 6.57 15.08
N ARG A 99 8.41 6.06 14.93
CA ARG A 99 9.46 6.71 14.12
C ARG A 99 9.10 6.74 12.65
N LEU A 100 8.63 5.62 12.09
CA LEU A 100 8.16 5.54 10.70
C LEU A 100 7.03 6.55 10.41
N ALA A 101 6.17 6.83 11.37
CA ALA A 101 5.09 7.80 11.18
C ALA A 101 5.58 9.23 10.96
N ARG A 102 6.75 9.56 11.49
CA ARG A 102 7.38 10.89 11.45
C ARG A 102 8.41 11.04 10.34
N ASP A 103 9.05 9.93 9.94
CA ASP A 103 10.12 9.93 8.95
C ASP A 103 9.74 9.16 7.67
N PRO A 104 9.35 9.85 6.60
CA PRO A 104 9.05 9.24 5.29
C PRO A 104 10.28 8.57 4.63
N ALA A 105 11.49 9.05 4.91
CA ALA A 105 12.72 8.46 4.37
C ALA A 105 12.98 7.11 5.01
N LEU A 106 12.78 6.99 6.34
CA LEU A 106 12.86 5.73 7.05
C LEU A 106 11.78 4.73 6.57
N VAL A 107 10.55 5.19 6.29
CA VAL A 107 9.51 4.34 5.68
C VAL A 107 10.01 3.74 4.37
N SER A 108 10.58 4.55 3.50
CA SER A 108 11.10 4.13 2.19
C SER A 108 12.28 3.16 2.33
N ALA A 109 13.17 3.41 3.28
CA ALA A 109 14.32 2.56 3.56
C ALA A 109 13.91 1.19 4.10
N VAL A 110 12.96 1.14 5.04
CA VAL A 110 12.42 -0.11 5.59
C VAL A 110 11.67 -0.90 4.53
N LEU A 111 10.84 -0.25 3.71
CA LEU A 111 10.17 -0.89 2.58
C LEU A 111 11.20 -1.51 1.61
N ALA A 112 12.27 -0.80 1.30
CA ALA A 112 13.33 -1.30 0.43
C ALA A 112 14.06 -2.51 1.04
N VAL A 113 14.29 -2.54 2.35
CA VAL A 113 14.84 -3.72 3.06
C VAL A 113 13.89 -4.91 2.93
N PHE A 114 12.60 -4.70 3.16
CA PHE A 114 11.58 -5.73 3.06
C PHE A 114 11.56 -6.35 1.66
N LEU A 115 11.32 -5.53 0.64
CA LEU A 115 11.20 -6.01 -0.74
C LEU A 115 12.49 -6.67 -1.24
N ARG A 116 13.65 -6.07 -1.00
CA ARG A 116 14.93 -6.68 -1.38
C ARG A 116 15.16 -8.03 -0.71
N SER A 117 14.70 -8.21 0.53
CA SER A 117 14.85 -9.49 1.22
C SER A 117 13.96 -10.58 0.63
N VAL A 118 12.70 -10.27 0.32
CA VAL A 118 11.76 -11.21 -0.31
C VAL A 118 12.19 -11.50 -1.75
N PHE A 119 12.56 -10.51 -2.54
CA PHE A 119 13.05 -10.71 -3.92
C PHE A 119 14.35 -11.54 -3.97
N ALA A 120 15.25 -11.35 -2.99
CA ALA A 120 16.46 -12.17 -2.92
C ALA A 120 16.12 -13.64 -2.60
N TRP A 121 15.12 -13.88 -1.78
CA TRP A 121 14.61 -15.22 -1.49
C TRP A 121 13.98 -15.85 -2.74
N GLN A 122 13.06 -15.15 -3.43
CA GLN A 122 12.46 -15.64 -4.68
C GLN A 122 13.53 -15.96 -5.73
N ARG A 123 14.47 -15.03 -5.97
CA ARG A 123 15.54 -15.24 -6.97
C ARG A 123 16.45 -16.41 -6.64
N ARG A 124 16.77 -16.64 -5.36
CA ARG A 124 17.59 -17.78 -4.94
C ARG A 124 16.88 -19.10 -5.25
N ARG A 125 15.57 -19.20 -4.92
CA ARG A 125 14.78 -20.40 -5.22
C ARG A 125 14.62 -20.63 -6.71
N ALA A 126 14.34 -19.59 -7.47
CA ALA A 126 14.23 -19.66 -8.92
C ALA A 126 15.53 -20.14 -9.59
N ARG A 127 16.67 -19.62 -9.14
CA ARG A 127 17.97 -20.09 -9.64
C ARG A 127 18.24 -21.55 -9.28
N ALA A 128 17.86 -21.99 -8.08
CA ALA A 128 17.94 -23.39 -7.69
C ALA A 128 17.05 -24.30 -8.55
N ALA A 129 15.95 -23.75 -9.09
CA ALA A 129 15.07 -24.43 -10.05
C ALA A 129 15.50 -24.24 -11.53
N GLY A 130 16.69 -23.70 -11.79
CA GLY A 130 17.25 -23.58 -13.15
C GLY A 130 16.95 -22.27 -13.89
N VAL A 131 16.22 -21.31 -13.27
CA VAL A 131 15.92 -20.03 -13.91
C VAL A 131 17.13 -19.09 -13.85
N ALA A 132 17.77 -18.81 -14.98
CA ALA A 132 19.06 -18.11 -15.03
C ALA A 132 18.97 -16.64 -14.58
N ARG A 133 17.98 -15.89 -15.05
CA ARG A 133 17.80 -14.45 -14.79
C ARG A 133 16.39 -14.15 -14.28
N PRO A 134 16.06 -14.53 -13.03
CA PRO A 134 14.73 -14.34 -12.47
C PRO A 134 14.41 -12.87 -12.20
N LEU A 135 13.28 -12.40 -12.73
CA LEU A 135 12.71 -11.07 -12.53
C LEU A 135 11.61 -11.15 -11.48
N CYS A 136 11.64 -10.26 -10.50
CA CYS A 136 10.64 -10.14 -9.45
C CYS A 136 9.96 -8.78 -9.54
N GLY A 137 8.67 -8.73 -9.18
CA GLY A 137 7.91 -7.50 -9.10
C GLY A 137 6.98 -7.49 -7.90
N SER A 138 6.51 -6.32 -7.49
CA SER A 138 5.51 -6.18 -6.44
C SER A 138 4.71 -4.90 -6.59
N ILE A 139 3.48 -4.93 -6.07
CA ILE A 139 2.70 -3.74 -5.76
C ILE A 139 2.60 -3.66 -4.25
N THR A 140 2.98 -2.51 -3.69
CA THR A 140 3.03 -2.36 -2.23
C THR A 140 2.21 -1.17 -1.78
N PHE A 141 1.44 -1.39 -0.71
CA PHE A 141 0.64 -0.38 -0.03
C PHE A 141 1.21 -0.16 1.37
N VAL A 142 1.50 1.10 1.68
CA VAL A 142 1.88 1.51 3.03
C VAL A 142 0.62 1.89 3.78
N GLN A 143 0.28 1.12 4.82
CA GLN A 143 -0.83 1.42 5.72
C GLN A 143 -0.29 2.04 7.00
N ARG A 144 -0.89 3.14 7.44
CA ARG A 144 -0.42 3.89 8.62
C ARG A 144 -1.19 3.58 9.88
N PHE A 145 -2.40 3.02 9.75
CA PHE A 145 -3.31 2.78 10.86
C PHE A 145 -3.79 1.33 10.87
N GLY A 146 -4.05 0.82 12.06
CA GLY A 146 -4.76 -0.45 12.26
C GLY A 146 -6.28 -0.28 12.16
N SER A 147 -7.01 -1.38 12.34
CA SER A 147 -8.48 -1.41 12.28
C SER A 147 -9.16 -0.50 13.31
N ALA A 148 -8.53 -0.28 14.45
CA ALA A 148 -9.00 0.63 15.51
C ALA A 148 -8.45 2.06 15.37
N LEU A 149 -7.99 2.45 14.18
CA LEU A 149 -7.34 3.74 13.88
C LEU A 149 -6.09 4.04 14.73
N ASN A 150 -5.60 3.07 15.46
CA ASN A 150 -4.33 3.17 16.19
C ASN A 150 -3.15 3.25 15.21
N LEU A 151 -2.13 4.00 15.58
CA LEU A 151 -0.90 4.11 14.79
C LEU A 151 -0.26 2.74 14.59
N ASN A 152 -0.22 2.28 13.36
CA ASN A 152 0.29 0.98 12.97
C ASN A 152 0.86 1.04 11.55
N VAL A 153 2.02 1.64 11.39
CA VAL A 153 2.70 1.66 10.09
C VAL A 153 3.15 0.25 9.74
N HIS A 154 2.59 -0.28 8.66
CA HIS A 154 2.87 -1.62 8.15
C HIS A 154 2.75 -1.66 6.63
N PHE A 155 3.28 -2.70 6.01
CA PHE A 155 3.38 -2.82 4.57
C PHE A 155 2.61 -4.04 4.08
N HIS A 156 1.76 -3.85 3.09
CA HIS A 156 1.12 -4.93 2.34
C HIS A 156 1.75 -4.97 0.95
N ALA A 157 2.45 -6.05 0.64
CA ALA A 157 3.05 -6.25 -0.67
C ALA A 157 2.38 -7.43 -1.38
N LEU A 158 1.86 -7.18 -2.57
CA LEU A 158 1.33 -8.21 -3.46
C LEU A 158 2.42 -8.59 -4.46
N LEU A 159 2.87 -9.83 -4.40
CA LEU A 159 3.90 -10.38 -5.26
C LEU A 159 3.35 -11.53 -6.08
N PRO A 160 3.77 -11.71 -7.35
CA PRO A 160 3.57 -12.96 -8.05
C PRO A 160 4.13 -14.15 -7.26
N ASP A 161 3.42 -15.26 -7.23
CA ASP A 161 3.83 -16.49 -6.52
C ASP A 161 4.84 -17.30 -7.34
N GLY A 162 5.79 -16.57 -7.91
CA GLY A 162 6.83 -17.04 -8.78
C GLY A 162 7.68 -15.88 -9.31
N VAL A 163 8.37 -16.13 -10.41
CA VAL A 163 9.24 -15.15 -11.07
C VAL A 163 9.00 -15.17 -12.57
N PHE A 164 9.39 -14.12 -13.24
CA PHE A 164 9.49 -14.08 -14.69
C PHE A 164 10.93 -14.20 -15.13
N SER A 165 11.15 -14.72 -16.34
CA SER A 165 12.41 -14.58 -17.08
C SER A 165 12.12 -14.02 -18.46
N VAL A 166 13.15 -13.54 -19.13
CA VAL A 166 13.06 -13.14 -20.54
C VAL A 166 13.71 -14.24 -21.36
N ASP A 167 12.98 -14.78 -22.32
CA ASP A 167 13.47 -15.79 -23.26
C ASP A 167 14.38 -15.17 -24.34
N ALA A 168 14.82 -15.98 -25.31
CA ALA A 168 15.69 -15.55 -26.38
C ALA A 168 15.02 -14.53 -27.33
N ASP A 169 13.72 -14.60 -27.47
CA ASP A 169 12.91 -13.74 -28.34
C ASP A 169 12.43 -12.46 -27.62
N GLY A 170 12.79 -12.28 -26.36
CA GLY A 170 12.42 -11.12 -25.54
C GLY A 170 11.03 -11.23 -24.89
N ALA A 171 10.36 -12.36 -25.00
CA ALA A 171 9.08 -12.59 -24.35
C ALA A 171 9.25 -12.94 -22.85
N LEU A 172 8.22 -12.65 -22.07
CA LEU A 172 8.21 -12.97 -20.64
C LEU A 172 7.68 -14.39 -20.42
N ASP A 173 8.51 -15.23 -19.80
CA ASP A 173 8.17 -16.58 -19.41
C ASP A 173 7.92 -16.64 -17.89
N TRP A 174 6.86 -17.36 -17.47
CA TRP A 174 6.44 -17.48 -16.09
C TRP A 174 6.95 -18.77 -15.44
N HIS A 175 7.56 -18.63 -14.27
CA HIS A 175 8.04 -19.75 -13.46
C HIS A 175 7.39 -19.70 -12.07
N GLU A 176 6.49 -20.63 -11.83
CA GLU A 176 5.87 -20.78 -10.50
C GLU A 176 6.91 -21.27 -9.49
N LEU A 177 6.82 -20.74 -8.25
CA LEU A 177 7.66 -21.17 -7.14
C LEU A 177 6.81 -21.81 -6.06
N ALA A 178 7.37 -22.84 -5.39
CA ALA A 178 6.73 -23.41 -4.23
C ALA A 178 6.53 -22.34 -3.13
N ALA A 179 5.44 -22.47 -2.38
CA ALA A 179 5.13 -21.58 -1.25
C ALA A 179 6.30 -21.50 -0.26
N PRO A 180 6.48 -20.35 0.41
CA PRO A 180 7.47 -20.26 1.49
C PRO A 180 7.09 -21.19 2.64
N THR A 181 8.07 -21.88 3.20
CA THR A 181 7.92 -22.67 4.43
C THR A 181 8.00 -21.75 5.65
N ASP A 182 7.60 -22.27 6.81
CA ASP A 182 7.74 -21.53 8.08
C ASP A 182 9.21 -21.21 8.38
N GLU A 183 10.14 -22.10 8.02
CA GLU A 183 11.58 -21.86 8.12
C GLU A 183 12.05 -20.70 7.24
N ASP A 184 11.56 -20.64 5.98
CA ASP A 184 11.82 -19.52 5.09
C ASP A 184 11.33 -18.21 5.70
N LEU A 185 10.12 -18.20 6.25
CA LEU A 185 9.51 -17.02 6.87
C LEU A 185 10.29 -16.57 8.11
N LEU A 186 10.72 -17.50 8.94
CA LEU A 186 11.53 -17.22 10.13
C LEU A 186 12.90 -16.63 9.72
N ALA A 187 13.58 -17.23 8.77
CA ALA A 187 14.88 -16.76 8.27
C ALA A 187 14.77 -15.36 7.62
N LEU A 188 13.71 -15.11 6.85
CA LEU A 188 13.43 -13.80 6.27
C LEU A 188 13.14 -12.76 7.35
N THR A 189 12.34 -13.11 8.36
CA THR A 189 12.00 -12.25 9.49
C THR A 189 13.26 -11.82 10.22
N HIS A 190 14.10 -12.75 10.62
CA HIS A 190 15.38 -12.45 11.28
C HIS A 190 16.30 -11.57 10.45
N LYS A 191 16.35 -11.83 9.14
CA LYS A 191 17.16 -11.01 8.23
C LYS A 191 16.66 -9.57 8.13
N ILE A 192 15.33 -9.40 8.07
CA ILE A 192 14.69 -8.08 7.99
C ILE A 192 14.88 -7.33 9.29
N ILE A 193 14.63 -7.97 10.45
CA ILE A 193 14.84 -7.37 11.78
C ILE A 193 16.24 -6.78 11.86
N ARG A 194 17.27 -7.58 11.67
CA ARG A 194 18.68 -7.13 11.78
C ARG A 194 19.01 -5.94 10.88
N ARG A 195 18.36 -5.82 9.74
CA ARG A 195 18.57 -4.70 8.81
C ARG A 195 17.78 -3.46 9.20
N VAL A 196 16.56 -3.65 9.66
CA VAL A 196 15.71 -2.55 10.15
C VAL A 196 16.31 -1.94 11.41
N ASP A 197 16.79 -2.76 12.36
CA ASP A 197 17.44 -2.28 13.56
C ASP A 197 18.66 -1.40 13.25
N LYS A 198 19.48 -1.81 12.27
CA LYS A 198 20.60 -0.98 11.80
C LYS A 198 20.16 0.35 11.16
N LEU A 199 19.04 0.36 10.46
CA LEU A 199 18.49 1.60 9.88
C LEU A 199 17.97 2.52 10.99
N VAL A 200 17.25 1.96 11.94
CA VAL A 200 16.67 2.69 13.07
C VAL A 200 17.78 3.27 13.96
N ALA A 201 18.83 2.52 14.25
CA ALA A 201 19.98 3.00 15.00
C ALA A 201 20.67 4.18 14.32
N ARG A 202 20.97 4.07 13.02
CA ARG A 202 21.60 5.15 12.24
C ARG A 202 20.75 6.42 12.18
N ALA A 203 19.42 6.27 12.12
CA ALA A 203 18.52 7.41 12.16
C ALA A 203 18.44 8.04 13.56
N SER A 204 18.76 7.28 14.63
CA SER A 204 18.88 7.83 16.00
C SER A 204 20.13 8.67 16.19
N ASP A 205 21.24 8.24 15.61
CA ASP A 205 22.51 8.95 15.69
C ASP A 205 22.47 10.31 14.97
N ALA A 206 21.50 10.51 14.06
CA ALA A 206 21.30 11.76 13.34
C ALA A 206 20.34 12.75 14.03
N GLU A 207 19.57 12.30 15.00
CA GLU A 207 18.67 13.12 15.83
C GLU A 207 19.15 13.00 17.28
N ASP A 208 19.71 14.08 17.79
CA ASP A 208 20.11 14.26 19.20
C ASP A 208 18.84 14.44 20.06
N ASP A 209 18.07 13.36 20.27
CA ASP A 209 16.88 13.37 21.13
C ASP A 209 16.99 12.25 22.18
N PRO A 210 17.16 12.58 23.49
CA PRO A 210 17.36 11.60 24.55
C PRO A 210 16.04 10.98 24.99
N VAL A 211 15.43 10.14 24.16
CA VAL A 211 14.35 9.25 24.62
C VAL A 211 14.93 7.87 24.88
N GLY A 212 15.02 7.55 26.17
CA GLY A 212 15.61 6.34 26.70
C GLY A 212 15.28 5.06 25.96
N THR A 213 16.32 4.45 25.42
CA THR A 213 16.30 3.19 24.65
C THR A 213 16.61 2.00 25.54
N ASP A 214 16.13 1.96 26.79
CA ASP A 214 16.55 0.91 27.72
C ASP A 214 15.53 -0.23 27.85
N ALA A 215 16.03 -1.43 27.81
CA ALA A 215 15.50 -2.71 28.33
C ALA A 215 14.35 -3.41 27.54
N LEU A 216 13.83 -2.88 26.44
CA LEU A 216 12.72 -3.50 25.71
C LEU A 216 13.13 -4.21 24.40
N ALA A 217 14.38 -4.15 24.00
CA ALA A 217 14.86 -4.62 22.71
C ALA A 217 14.59 -6.11 22.39
N PRO A 218 14.80 -7.08 23.32
CA PRO A 218 14.55 -8.49 23.00
C PRO A 218 13.07 -8.86 22.83
N ALA A 219 12.20 -8.31 23.70
CA ALA A 219 10.75 -8.54 23.61
C ALA A 219 10.12 -7.84 22.39
N GLN A 220 10.74 -6.77 21.91
CA GLN A 220 10.29 -5.98 20.77
C GLN A 220 10.68 -6.62 19.44
N ALA A 221 11.82 -7.30 19.36
CA ALA A 221 12.21 -8.08 18.19
C ALA A 221 11.22 -9.22 17.90
N ALA A 222 10.67 -9.85 18.94
CA ALA A 222 9.64 -10.89 18.81
C ALA A 222 8.31 -10.38 18.22
N SER A 223 8.07 -9.09 18.19
CA SER A 223 6.84 -8.49 17.64
C SER A 223 6.91 -8.17 16.13
N VAL A 224 8.05 -8.37 15.48
CA VAL A 224 8.14 -8.30 14.01
C VAL A 224 7.54 -9.57 13.43
N GLN A 225 6.53 -9.42 12.59
CA GLN A 225 5.86 -10.53 11.95
C GLN A 225 5.81 -10.35 10.45
N ILE A 226 6.18 -11.39 9.73
CA ILE A 226 5.85 -11.54 8.32
C ILE A 226 4.71 -12.54 8.24
N ARG A 227 3.56 -12.07 7.74
CA ARG A 227 2.42 -12.92 7.42
C ARG A 227 2.32 -13.06 5.91
N VAL A 228 2.08 -14.28 5.46
CA VAL A 228 1.90 -14.60 4.05
C VAL A 228 0.54 -15.23 3.91
N ALA A 229 -0.33 -14.63 3.09
CA ALA A 229 -1.61 -15.22 2.76
C ALA A 229 -1.42 -16.39 1.78
N ALA A 230 -2.40 -17.30 1.73
CA ALA A 230 -2.45 -18.32 0.68
C ALA A 230 -2.40 -17.66 -0.71
N ALA A 231 -1.85 -18.37 -1.70
CA ALA A 231 -1.82 -17.87 -3.07
C ALA A 231 -3.24 -17.55 -3.55
N LEU A 232 -3.45 -16.33 -3.99
CA LEU A 232 -4.70 -15.93 -4.61
C LEU A 232 -4.67 -16.44 -6.05
N LYS A 233 -5.66 -17.26 -6.43
CA LYS A 233 -5.86 -17.58 -7.84
C LYS A 233 -6.16 -16.28 -8.60
N PRO A 234 -5.63 -16.09 -9.81
CA PRO A 234 -5.99 -14.94 -10.62
C PRO A 234 -7.53 -14.93 -10.77
N PRO A 235 -8.17 -13.77 -10.65
CA PRO A 235 -9.59 -13.68 -10.98
C PRO A 235 -9.76 -14.14 -12.43
N ALA A 236 -10.88 -14.80 -12.74
CA ALA A 236 -11.22 -15.11 -14.11
C ALA A 236 -11.08 -13.84 -14.97
N PRO A 237 -10.58 -13.93 -16.21
CA PRO A 237 -10.45 -12.78 -17.08
C PRO A 237 -11.78 -12.04 -17.10
N TRP A 238 -11.72 -10.74 -16.83
CA TRP A 238 -12.92 -9.88 -16.77
C TRP A 238 -13.63 -9.97 -18.12
N PRO A 239 -14.91 -10.41 -18.19
CA PRO A 239 -15.61 -10.51 -19.44
C PRO A 239 -15.54 -9.17 -20.16
N SER A 240 -15.10 -9.17 -21.42
CA SER A 240 -14.96 -7.98 -22.27
C SER A 240 -16.23 -7.13 -22.34
N GLU A 241 -17.40 -7.76 -22.15
CA GLU A 241 -18.70 -7.12 -22.09
C GLU A 241 -18.90 -6.20 -20.87
N ARG A 242 -18.22 -6.43 -19.75
CA ARG A 242 -18.32 -5.51 -18.59
C ARG A 242 -17.46 -4.25 -18.73
N CYS A 243 -16.47 -4.24 -19.61
CA CYS A 243 -15.77 -3.01 -19.97
C CYS A 243 -16.66 -1.99 -20.68
N ALA A 244 -17.73 -2.43 -21.34
CA ALA A 244 -18.70 -1.55 -21.97
C ALA A 244 -19.54 -0.75 -20.96
N PHE A 245 -19.72 -1.27 -19.73
CA PHE A 245 -20.48 -0.58 -18.68
C PHE A 245 -19.71 0.59 -18.06
N VAL A 246 -18.36 0.52 -18.05
CA VAL A 246 -17.52 1.61 -17.53
C VAL A 246 -17.46 2.80 -18.50
N ARG A 247 -17.79 2.60 -19.78
CA ARG A 247 -17.85 3.68 -20.77
C ARG A 247 -19.17 4.47 -20.75
N ARG A 248 -20.16 4.04 -19.96
CA ARG A 248 -21.49 4.68 -19.88
C ARG A 248 -21.82 5.32 -18.52
N LEU A 249 -20.86 5.43 -17.64
CA LEU A 249 -20.90 6.21 -16.40
C LEU A 249 -19.86 7.33 -16.52
#